data_6f6cac48eec050fd97542d24ddbb8149
#
_entry.id   6f6cac48eec050fd97542d24ddbb8149
#
_cell.length_a   1.000
_cell.length_b   1.000
_cell.length_c   1.000
_cell.angle_alpha   90.00
_cell.angle_beta   90.00
_cell.angle_gamma   90.00
#
_symmetry.space_group_name_H-M   'P 1'
#
loop_
_entity.id
_entity.type
_entity.pdbx_description
1 polymer ?
#
loop_
_entity_poly.entity_id
_entity_poly.type
_entity_poly.pdbx_seq_one_letter_code
_entity_poly.pdbx_strand_id
1 'polypeptide(L)'
;MVTKGYNSYHGRMSGGKIALIVVLALVLVAAVAYLTLQNYVIYDEAGNATIDLPFFHKKDKDTDTPDDGTINGTGDRDDIVDTVEPEHPHVKVAALHGTRLPDDCLWWGADYIMNTLAPNDLVLAVKRTTGGITYATSVATPQGVVVETGRPLDCLHTLLGSGRYTVGHIVCFRDSAYTRAVPQAALTREDGQLWYDEGGQSWLDPTHTETLQYITALVKECGELGFNEILLDDFHYPTGDTSAIANGAADKAQVLTDFAEKLRAALPEGTALSVVVRDTDSLSIAQMAELFDRLYVPVDMDLAAVKAALPQGYDPETRVVPMVSEAPASGSYMIVQ
;
A
#
# COMPACT_ATOMS: atom_id res chain seq x y z
N MET A 1 -48.10 43.24 21.53
CA MET A 1 -46.93 42.50 20.99
C MET A 1 -47.44 41.28 20.30
N VAL A 2 -47.36 41.26 18.96
CA VAL A 2 -47.87 40.17 18.16
C VAL A 2 -46.64 39.38 17.69
N THR A 3 -46.53 38.14 18.16
CA THR A 3 -45.47 37.18 17.72
C THR A 3 -45.82 36.62 16.35
N LYS A 4 -45.00 36.92 15.35
CA LYS A 4 -45.07 36.34 14.00
C LYS A 4 -44.58 34.87 14.06
N GLY A 5 -45.49 33.94 13.78
CA GLY A 5 -45.20 32.53 13.61
C GLY A 5 -44.37 32.28 12.33
N TYR A 6 -43.32 31.50 12.47
CA TYR A 6 -42.49 31.02 11.37
C TYR A 6 -43.24 29.87 10.65
N ASN A 7 -43.70 30.08 9.43
CA ASN A 7 -44.26 29.02 8.57
C ASN A 7 -43.13 28.19 7.96
N SER A 8 -42.98 26.98 8.45
CA SER A 8 -42.12 25.93 7.83
C SER A 8 -42.74 25.48 6.50
N TYR A 9 -42.09 25.85 5.39
CA TYR A 9 -42.48 25.43 4.04
C TYR A 9 -42.02 23.98 3.81
N HIS A 10 -42.90 23.03 4.05
CA HIS A 10 -42.75 21.65 3.56
C HIS A 10 -43.37 21.57 2.18
N GLY A 11 -42.58 21.97 1.12
CA GLY A 11 -42.99 21.82 -0.25
C GLY A 11 -43.01 20.34 -0.64
N ARG A 12 -44.20 19.75 -0.82
CA ARG A 12 -44.39 18.45 -1.46
C ARG A 12 -43.88 18.54 -2.89
N MET A 13 -42.83 17.77 -3.20
CA MET A 13 -42.36 17.66 -4.58
C MET A 13 -43.49 17.18 -5.48
N SER A 14 -43.69 17.82 -6.63
CA SER A 14 -44.69 17.39 -7.62
C SER A 14 -44.31 16.04 -8.18
N GLY A 15 -45.29 15.16 -8.46
CA GLY A 15 -45.05 13.82 -8.98
C GLY A 15 -44.16 13.78 -10.24
N GLY A 16 -44.23 14.82 -11.10
CA GLY A 16 -43.34 14.96 -12.24
C GLY A 16 -41.87 15.17 -11.90
N LYS A 17 -41.54 15.89 -10.81
CA LYS A 17 -40.16 16.05 -10.34
C LYS A 17 -39.63 14.75 -9.77
N ILE A 18 -40.45 13.99 -9.07
CA ILE A 18 -40.07 12.66 -8.54
C ILE A 18 -39.79 11.69 -9.68
N ALA A 19 -40.69 11.66 -10.70
CA ALA A 19 -40.48 10.82 -11.87
C ALA A 19 -39.20 11.17 -12.63
N LEU A 20 -38.89 12.46 -12.81
CA LEU A 20 -37.63 12.90 -13.44
C LEU A 20 -36.39 12.46 -12.65
N ILE A 21 -36.41 12.57 -11.34
CA ILE A 21 -35.29 12.12 -10.47
C ILE A 21 -35.09 10.61 -10.60
N VAL A 22 -36.16 9.83 -10.61
CA VAL A 22 -36.08 8.37 -10.76
C VAL A 22 -35.49 8.00 -12.12
N VAL A 23 -35.90 8.65 -13.21
CA VAL A 23 -35.37 8.41 -14.55
C VAL A 23 -33.88 8.77 -14.61
N LEU A 24 -33.48 9.91 -14.05
CA LEU A 24 -32.07 10.31 -13.98
C LEU A 24 -31.22 9.33 -13.19
N ALA A 25 -31.74 8.83 -12.06
CA ALA A 25 -31.05 7.81 -11.27
C ALA A 25 -30.88 6.49 -12.04
N LEU A 26 -31.91 6.04 -12.77
CA LEU A 26 -31.81 4.83 -13.60
C LEU A 26 -30.80 5.00 -14.74
N VAL A 27 -30.76 6.17 -15.38
CA VAL A 27 -29.76 6.47 -16.43
C VAL A 27 -28.34 6.47 -15.86
N LEU A 28 -28.17 7.03 -14.65
CA LEU A 28 -26.87 7.02 -13.98
C LEU A 28 -26.41 5.59 -13.66
N VAL A 29 -27.29 4.77 -13.10
CA VAL A 29 -26.99 3.36 -12.80
C VAL A 29 -26.65 2.58 -14.09
N ALA A 30 -27.37 2.81 -15.16
CA ALA A 30 -27.09 2.18 -16.46
C ALA A 30 -25.74 2.63 -17.04
N ALA A 31 -25.39 3.91 -16.90
CA ALA A 31 -24.10 4.45 -17.34
C ALA A 31 -22.92 3.86 -16.53
N VAL A 32 -23.05 3.77 -15.20
CA VAL A 32 -22.04 3.13 -14.35
C VAL A 32 -21.90 1.65 -14.68
N ALA A 33 -23.00 0.92 -14.85
CA ALA A 33 -22.96 -0.48 -15.23
C ALA A 33 -22.30 -0.67 -16.62
N TYR A 34 -22.56 0.20 -17.58
CA TYR A 34 -21.92 0.17 -18.89
C TYR A 34 -20.41 0.40 -18.81
N LEU A 35 -19.96 1.41 -18.03
CA LEU A 35 -18.55 1.69 -17.85
C LEU A 35 -17.80 0.56 -17.12
N THR A 36 -18.44 -0.07 -16.13
CA THR A 36 -17.85 -1.23 -15.45
C THR A 36 -17.77 -2.47 -16.34
N LEU A 37 -18.80 -2.72 -17.18
CA LEU A 37 -18.80 -3.84 -18.12
C LEU A 37 -17.74 -3.69 -19.22
N GLN A 38 -17.40 -2.48 -19.64
CA GLN A 38 -16.34 -2.24 -20.63
C GLN A 38 -14.98 -2.80 -20.21
N ASN A 39 -14.71 -2.85 -18.91
CA ASN A 39 -13.44 -3.38 -18.38
C ASN A 39 -13.35 -4.92 -18.42
N TYR A 40 -14.45 -5.61 -18.75
CA TYR A 40 -14.55 -7.07 -18.82
C TYR A 40 -14.82 -7.59 -20.25
N VAL A 41 -14.70 -6.73 -21.25
CA VAL A 41 -14.84 -7.13 -22.66
C VAL A 41 -13.48 -7.53 -23.21
N ILE A 42 -13.34 -8.80 -23.59
CA ILE A 42 -12.17 -9.34 -24.26
C ILE A 42 -12.51 -9.55 -25.73
N TYR A 43 -11.64 -9.10 -26.63
CA TYR A 43 -11.76 -9.32 -28.07
C TYR A 43 -10.85 -10.48 -28.49
N ASP A 44 -11.40 -11.45 -29.24
CA ASP A 44 -10.57 -12.50 -29.85
C ASP A 44 -9.86 -12.00 -31.13
N GLU A 45 -8.93 -12.80 -31.66
CA GLU A 45 -8.17 -12.45 -32.89
C GLU A 45 -9.06 -12.26 -34.13
N ALA A 46 -10.33 -12.70 -34.08
CA ALA A 46 -11.30 -12.53 -35.13
C ALA A 46 -12.21 -11.29 -34.92
N GLY A 47 -12.02 -10.52 -33.84
CA GLY A 47 -12.76 -9.30 -33.54
C GLY A 47 -14.11 -9.53 -32.84
N ASN A 48 -14.40 -10.73 -32.32
CA ASN A 48 -15.62 -10.99 -31.57
C ASN A 48 -15.43 -10.57 -30.11
N ALA A 49 -16.40 -9.84 -29.55
CA ALA A 49 -16.39 -9.40 -28.17
C ALA A 49 -17.01 -10.46 -27.25
N THR A 50 -16.27 -10.89 -26.22
CA THR A 50 -16.76 -11.78 -25.16
C THR A 50 -16.67 -11.06 -23.83
N ILE A 51 -17.69 -11.20 -22.97
CA ILE A 51 -17.69 -10.62 -21.61
C ILE A 51 -17.26 -11.72 -20.63
N ASP A 52 -16.10 -11.53 -20.00
CA ASP A 52 -15.57 -12.43 -18.97
C ASP A 52 -15.85 -11.86 -17.58
N LEU A 53 -16.81 -12.45 -16.88
CA LEU A 53 -17.18 -12.04 -15.52
C LEU A 53 -16.59 -13.03 -14.50
N PRO A 54 -15.75 -12.56 -13.55
CA PRO A 54 -15.01 -13.42 -12.62
C PRO A 54 -15.88 -14.29 -11.69
N PHE A 55 -17.20 -14.05 -11.66
CA PHE A 55 -18.14 -14.78 -10.79
C PHE A 55 -18.84 -16.00 -11.45
N PHE A 56 -18.59 -16.26 -12.74
CA PHE A 56 -19.31 -17.32 -13.47
C PHE A 56 -18.46 -18.48 -13.98
N HIS A 57 -17.21 -18.61 -13.54
CA HIS A 57 -16.43 -19.80 -13.87
C HIS A 57 -16.93 -21.03 -13.07
N LYS A 58 -17.68 -21.86 -13.76
CA LYS A 58 -18.05 -23.20 -13.27
C LYS A 58 -16.81 -24.08 -13.33
N LYS A 59 -16.38 -24.61 -12.20
CA LYS A 59 -15.36 -25.67 -12.13
C LYS A 59 -15.86 -26.87 -12.91
N ASP A 60 -15.35 -27.11 -14.09
CA ASP A 60 -15.56 -28.37 -14.80
C ASP A 60 -14.75 -29.47 -14.09
N LYS A 61 -15.46 -30.53 -13.71
CA LYS A 61 -14.88 -31.75 -13.17
C LYS A 61 -14.28 -32.53 -14.34
N ASP A 62 -12.98 -32.67 -14.36
CA ASP A 62 -12.29 -33.59 -15.26
C ASP A 62 -12.61 -35.02 -14.90
N THR A 63 -13.07 -35.75 -15.93
CA THR A 63 -13.33 -37.18 -15.90
C THR A 63 -12.03 -37.91 -16.20
N ASP A 64 -11.57 -38.71 -15.23
CA ASP A 64 -10.49 -39.68 -15.38
C ASP A 64 -10.77 -40.67 -16.49
N THR A 65 -9.78 -40.91 -17.35
CA THR A 65 -9.63 -42.16 -18.10
C THR A 65 -8.16 -42.59 -18.01
N PRO A 66 -7.87 -43.81 -17.55
CA PRO A 66 -6.49 -44.27 -17.45
C PRO A 66 -6.00 -44.86 -18.78
N ASP A 67 -4.81 -44.44 -19.18
CA ASP A 67 -4.07 -45.14 -20.24
C ASP A 67 -2.80 -45.78 -19.69
N ASP A 68 -2.68 -47.07 -19.95
CA ASP A 68 -1.62 -47.98 -19.59
C ASP A 68 -0.49 -47.87 -20.61
N GLY A 69 0.71 -47.58 -20.17
CA GLY A 69 1.87 -47.50 -21.07
C GLY A 69 3.20 -47.53 -20.35
N THR A 70 3.63 -48.73 -20.04
CA THR A 70 4.98 -49.07 -19.56
C THR A 70 6.10 -48.58 -20.51
N ILE A 71 7.03 -47.74 -20.04
CA ILE A 71 8.39 -47.67 -20.63
C ILE A 71 9.44 -47.55 -19.50
N ASN A 72 10.34 -48.52 -19.45
CA ASN A 72 11.61 -48.52 -18.73
C ASN A 72 12.56 -47.49 -19.31
N GLY A 73 13.20 -46.67 -18.46
CA GLY A 73 14.33 -45.82 -18.86
C GLY A 73 15.05 -45.30 -17.61
N THR A 74 16.15 -45.93 -17.25
CA THR A 74 17.15 -45.44 -16.30
C THR A 74 17.81 -44.18 -16.88
N GLY A 75 17.69 -43.06 -16.19
CA GLY A 75 18.38 -41.82 -16.51
C GLY A 75 18.37 -40.89 -15.31
N ASP A 76 19.52 -40.36 -14.99
CA ASP A 76 19.90 -39.50 -13.89
C ASP A 76 18.78 -38.51 -13.49
N ARG A 77 18.43 -38.51 -12.20
CA ARG A 77 17.67 -37.41 -11.58
C ARG A 77 18.63 -36.27 -11.30
N ASP A 78 18.74 -35.34 -12.23
CA ASP A 78 19.02 -33.97 -11.86
C ASP A 78 17.78 -33.44 -11.10
N ASP A 79 17.95 -33.11 -9.84
CA ASP A 79 16.92 -32.45 -9.03
C ASP A 79 16.63 -31.09 -9.67
N ILE A 80 15.63 -31.06 -10.56
CA ILE A 80 14.99 -29.81 -10.97
C ILE A 80 14.18 -29.36 -9.76
N VAL A 81 14.77 -28.47 -8.96
CA VAL A 81 14.01 -27.66 -8.02
C VAL A 81 13.09 -26.81 -8.88
N ASP A 82 11.82 -27.19 -8.97
CA ASP A 82 10.76 -26.34 -9.48
C ASP A 82 10.73 -25.10 -8.60
N THR A 83 11.48 -24.08 -8.99
CA THR A 83 11.30 -22.73 -8.46
C THR A 83 9.97 -22.23 -9.05
N VAL A 84 8.90 -22.37 -8.26
CA VAL A 84 7.63 -21.69 -8.53
C VAL A 84 7.98 -20.21 -8.61
N GLU A 85 7.95 -19.63 -9.81
CA GLU A 85 8.09 -18.19 -9.98
C GLU A 85 6.96 -17.52 -9.16
N PRO A 86 7.27 -16.55 -8.31
CA PRO A 86 6.25 -15.86 -7.56
C PRO A 86 5.26 -15.22 -8.52
N GLU A 87 3.97 -15.29 -8.18
CA GLU A 87 2.84 -14.78 -8.98
C GLU A 87 3.02 -13.28 -9.33
N HIS A 88 3.86 -12.58 -8.58
CA HIS A 88 4.29 -11.19 -8.79
C HIS A 88 5.82 -11.08 -8.65
N PRO A 89 6.57 -11.10 -9.75
CA PRO A 89 8.02 -11.04 -9.69
C PRO A 89 8.51 -9.72 -9.08
N HIS A 90 9.62 -9.80 -8.35
CA HIS A 90 10.28 -8.61 -7.81
C HIS A 90 10.73 -7.64 -8.90
N VAL A 91 10.60 -6.35 -8.62
CA VAL A 91 11.19 -5.31 -9.46
C VAL A 91 12.71 -5.37 -9.32
N LYS A 92 13.42 -5.35 -10.43
CA LYS A 92 14.88 -5.29 -10.40
C LYS A 92 15.32 -3.90 -9.93
N VAL A 93 15.83 -3.84 -8.70
CA VAL A 93 16.32 -2.61 -8.09
C VAL A 93 17.83 -2.45 -8.23
N ALA A 94 18.30 -1.22 -8.46
CA ALA A 94 19.72 -0.84 -8.41
C ALA A 94 20.09 -0.41 -6.98
N ALA A 95 21.37 -0.13 -6.70
CA ALA A 95 21.75 0.44 -5.41
C ALA A 95 21.07 1.79 -5.19
N LEU A 96 20.51 2.01 -4.00
CA LEU A 96 19.86 3.26 -3.59
C LEU A 96 20.83 4.11 -2.79
N HIS A 97 20.94 5.38 -3.16
CA HIS A 97 21.70 6.38 -2.41
C HIS A 97 20.73 7.47 -1.93
N GLY A 98 19.85 7.10 -1.01
CA GLY A 98 18.70 7.90 -0.60
C GLY A 98 19.01 8.93 0.47
N THR A 99 18.24 10.03 0.46
CA THR A 99 18.16 10.99 1.55
C THR A 99 16.70 11.11 1.99
N ARG A 100 16.41 10.78 3.26
CA ARG A 100 15.10 11.00 3.88
C ARG A 100 14.94 12.48 4.17
N LEU A 101 13.95 13.09 3.53
CA LEU A 101 13.65 14.51 3.71
C LEU A 101 12.69 14.74 4.88
N PRO A 102 12.73 15.91 5.52
CA PRO A 102 11.75 16.31 6.53
C PRO A 102 10.32 16.23 6.00
N ASP A 103 9.37 15.93 6.88
CA ASP A 103 7.97 15.69 6.52
C ASP A 103 7.24 16.89 5.91
N ASP A 104 7.76 18.10 6.11
CA ASP A 104 7.22 19.36 5.58
C ASP A 104 8.02 19.91 4.39
N CYS A 105 9.00 19.17 3.88
CA CYS A 105 9.91 19.62 2.82
C CYS A 105 9.19 20.10 1.55
N LEU A 106 8.04 19.53 1.21
CA LEU A 106 7.27 19.94 0.03
C LEU A 106 6.81 21.42 0.07
N TRP A 107 6.75 22.04 1.25
CA TRP A 107 6.50 23.46 1.41
C TRP A 107 7.68 24.35 1.03
N TRP A 108 8.91 23.81 1.03
CA TRP A 108 10.13 24.59 0.78
C TRP A 108 10.38 24.80 -0.71
N GLY A 109 9.81 23.94 -1.57
CA GLY A 109 9.89 24.04 -3.02
C GLY A 109 10.98 23.15 -3.64
N ALA A 110 10.69 22.67 -4.85
CA ALA A 110 11.50 21.66 -5.51
C ALA A 110 12.94 22.12 -5.79
N ASP A 111 13.14 23.36 -6.21
CA ASP A 111 14.49 23.89 -6.48
C ASP A 111 15.38 23.89 -5.23
N TYR A 112 14.83 24.27 -4.07
CA TYR A 112 15.57 24.23 -2.82
C TYR A 112 15.92 22.79 -2.41
N ILE A 113 14.97 21.89 -2.53
CA ILE A 113 15.18 20.45 -2.22
C ILE A 113 16.30 19.91 -3.12
N MET A 114 16.20 20.08 -4.42
CA MET A 114 17.12 19.48 -5.39
C MET A 114 18.54 20.05 -5.30
N ASN A 115 18.67 21.32 -5.00
CA ASN A 115 19.98 22.00 -5.04
C ASN A 115 20.67 22.08 -3.67
N THR A 116 19.92 21.90 -2.56
CA THR A 116 20.45 22.17 -1.21
C THR A 116 20.38 20.97 -0.29
N LEU A 117 19.24 20.21 -0.32
CA LEU A 117 18.99 19.21 0.69
C LEU A 117 19.35 17.78 0.27
N ALA A 118 19.16 17.46 -1.00
CA ALA A 118 19.30 16.08 -1.46
C ALA A 118 20.00 16.02 -2.81
N PRO A 119 21.32 15.83 -2.83
CA PRO A 119 22.07 15.62 -4.05
C PRO A 119 21.76 14.27 -4.73
N ASN A 120 21.19 13.32 -4.01
CA ASN A 120 20.98 11.92 -4.42
C ASN A 120 19.50 11.58 -4.62
N ASP A 121 19.16 10.30 -4.47
CA ASP A 121 17.79 9.79 -4.52
C ASP A 121 16.94 10.39 -3.38
N LEU A 122 15.66 10.62 -3.65
CA LEU A 122 14.77 11.32 -2.73
C LEU A 122 13.86 10.35 -2.00
N VAL A 123 13.82 10.43 -0.67
CA VAL A 123 12.81 9.72 0.14
C VAL A 123 11.87 10.76 0.76
N LEU A 124 10.64 10.80 0.26
CA LEU A 124 9.62 11.80 0.57
C LEU A 124 8.54 11.20 1.47
N ALA A 125 8.18 11.89 2.56
CA ALA A 125 7.00 11.51 3.31
C ALA A 125 5.74 11.73 2.47
N VAL A 126 4.95 10.69 2.34
CA VAL A 126 3.59 10.70 1.78
C VAL A 126 2.57 10.75 2.92
N LYS A 127 2.71 9.84 3.88
CA LYS A 127 1.87 9.75 5.07
C LYS A 127 2.74 9.69 6.31
N ARG A 128 2.47 10.60 7.24
CA ARG A 128 3.23 10.79 8.49
C ARG A 128 2.81 9.79 9.57
N THR A 129 3.63 9.62 10.58
CA THR A 129 3.33 8.82 11.80
C THR A 129 2.05 9.27 12.52
N THR A 130 1.67 10.55 12.38
CA THR A 130 0.42 11.09 12.95
C THR A 130 -0.82 10.79 12.10
N GLY A 131 -0.65 10.19 10.90
CA GLY A 131 -1.70 9.94 9.91
C GLY A 131 -1.93 11.08 8.92
N GLY A 132 -1.22 12.22 9.05
CA GLY A 132 -1.35 13.34 8.11
C GLY A 132 -0.73 13.01 6.74
N ILE A 133 -1.37 13.45 5.65
CA ILE A 133 -0.91 13.32 4.27
C ILE A 133 -0.25 14.63 3.85
N THR A 134 0.89 14.54 3.19
CA THR A 134 1.80 15.68 2.93
C THR A 134 1.50 16.43 1.64
N TYR A 135 0.51 16.02 0.86
CA TYR A 135 0.08 16.65 -0.39
C TYR A 135 -1.42 16.51 -0.59
N ALA A 136 -1.99 17.22 -1.56
CA ALA A 136 -3.41 17.13 -1.90
C ALA A 136 -3.70 15.81 -2.61
N THR A 137 -4.05 14.79 -1.83
CA THR A 137 -4.42 13.47 -2.31
C THR A 137 -5.84 13.46 -2.91
N SER A 138 -6.07 12.60 -3.92
CA SER A 138 -7.40 12.29 -4.44
C SER A 138 -8.09 11.16 -3.64
N VAL A 139 -7.35 10.48 -2.76
CA VAL A 139 -7.90 9.42 -1.92
C VAL A 139 -8.89 10.02 -0.92
N ALA A 140 -10.06 9.41 -0.84
CA ALA A 140 -11.07 9.82 0.14
C ALA A 140 -10.56 9.62 1.56
N THR A 141 -10.45 10.72 2.32
CA THR A 141 -10.03 10.72 3.71
C THR A 141 -11.17 11.15 4.61
N PRO A 142 -11.34 10.53 5.78
CA PRO A 142 -12.35 10.95 6.73
C PRO A 142 -12.03 12.35 7.30
N GLN A 143 -13.07 13.03 7.79
CA GLN A 143 -12.89 14.31 8.46
C GLN A 143 -11.98 14.16 9.69
N GLY A 144 -10.96 15.00 9.80
CA GLY A 144 -9.98 14.96 10.90
C GLY A 144 -8.61 14.44 10.48
N VAL A 145 -8.50 13.78 9.31
CA VAL A 145 -7.21 13.49 8.69
C VAL A 145 -6.69 14.77 8.04
N VAL A 146 -5.51 15.21 8.45
CA VAL A 146 -4.86 16.40 7.86
C VAL A 146 -4.33 16.05 6.48
N VAL A 147 -4.73 16.82 5.48
CA VAL A 147 -4.24 16.73 4.11
C VAL A 147 -3.66 18.08 3.72
N GLU A 148 -2.38 18.10 3.35
CA GLU A 148 -1.74 19.33 2.89
C GLU A 148 -2.22 19.67 1.47
N THR A 149 -2.58 20.93 1.23
CA THR A 149 -3.17 21.37 -0.05
C THR A 149 -2.34 22.47 -0.72
N GLY A 150 -2.50 22.61 -2.03
CA GLY A 150 -1.84 23.67 -2.81
C GLY A 150 -0.38 23.35 -3.14
N ARG A 151 0.54 24.26 -2.79
CA ARG A 151 1.97 24.20 -3.16
C ARG A 151 2.67 22.84 -2.97
N PRO A 152 2.39 22.03 -1.93
CA PRO A 152 3.00 20.70 -1.79
C PRO A 152 2.79 19.78 -3.00
N LEU A 153 1.61 19.78 -3.61
CA LEU A 153 1.34 18.94 -4.78
C LEU A 153 2.14 19.38 -6.01
N ASP A 154 2.25 20.68 -6.26
CA ASP A 154 3.05 21.23 -7.38
C ASP A 154 4.54 20.93 -7.18
N CYS A 155 5.03 21.06 -5.93
CA CYS A 155 6.39 20.69 -5.57
C CYS A 155 6.63 19.19 -5.81
N LEU A 156 5.73 18.33 -5.37
CA LEU A 156 5.80 16.89 -5.56
C LEU A 156 5.87 16.52 -7.05
N HIS A 157 4.99 17.06 -7.89
CA HIS A 157 5.02 16.82 -9.34
C HIS A 157 6.36 17.23 -9.97
N THR A 158 6.93 18.37 -9.53
CA THR A 158 8.24 18.82 -10.02
C THR A 158 9.36 17.86 -9.62
N LEU A 159 9.34 17.34 -8.39
CA LEU A 159 10.33 16.38 -7.91
C LEU A 159 10.22 15.04 -8.63
N LEU A 160 9.01 14.51 -8.82
CA LEU A 160 8.76 13.27 -9.55
C LEU A 160 9.17 13.38 -11.03
N GLY A 161 8.99 14.54 -11.65
CA GLY A 161 9.43 14.84 -13.01
C GLY A 161 10.93 15.15 -13.16
N SER A 162 11.73 15.18 -12.08
CA SER A 162 13.14 15.60 -12.10
C SER A 162 14.10 14.56 -12.70
N GLY A 163 13.65 13.32 -12.93
CA GLY A 163 14.46 12.19 -13.37
C GLY A 163 15.30 11.54 -12.26
N ARG A 164 15.16 11.99 -11.01
CA ARG A 164 15.77 11.33 -9.84
C ARG A 164 14.94 10.14 -9.41
N TYR A 165 15.59 9.14 -8.80
CA TYR A 165 14.86 8.06 -8.16
C TYR A 165 14.14 8.58 -6.92
N THR A 166 12.84 8.32 -6.84
CA THR A 166 11.96 8.86 -5.80
C THR A 166 11.25 7.74 -5.06
N VAL A 167 11.33 7.79 -3.72
CA VAL A 167 10.71 6.83 -2.81
C VAL A 167 9.61 7.55 -2.03
N GLY A 168 8.38 7.04 -2.13
CA GLY A 168 7.23 7.51 -1.35
C GLY A 168 7.14 6.76 -0.02
N HIS A 169 7.42 7.43 1.10
CA HIS A 169 7.37 6.84 2.43
C HIS A 169 5.98 6.95 3.04
N ILE A 170 5.37 5.81 3.36
CA ILE A 170 4.03 5.68 3.91
C ILE A 170 4.10 4.96 5.26
N VAL A 171 3.73 5.65 6.35
CA VAL A 171 3.49 5.00 7.63
C VAL A 171 2.16 4.26 7.58
N CYS A 172 2.15 2.94 7.68
CA CYS A 172 0.97 2.12 7.40
C CYS A 172 -0.03 2.11 8.55
N PHE A 173 0.25 1.34 9.59
CA PHE A 173 -0.77 1.02 10.59
C PHE A 173 -0.75 1.95 11.80
N ARG A 174 0.32 2.64 12.10
CA ARG A 174 0.39 3.64 13.15
C ARG A 174 -0.24 4.95 12.68
N ASP A 175 -1.52 5.15 12.98
CA ASP A 175 -2.32 6.26 12.44
C ASP A 175 -3.38 6.76 13.42
N SER A 176 -3.00 7.72 14.25
CA SER A 176 -3.92 8.29 15.23
C SER A 176 -4.98 9.23 14.65
N ALA A 177 -4.79 9.75 13.45
CA ALA A 177 -5.78 10.60 12.80
C ALA A 177 -6.93 9.76 12.23
N TYR A 178 -6.59 8.71 11.48
CA TYR A 178 -7.58 7.84 10.88
C TYR A 178 -8.36 7.04 11.94
N THR A 179 -7.67 6.43 12.90
CA THR A 179 -8.30 5.63 13.97
C THR A 179 -9.28 6.42 14.83
N ARG A 180 -9.03 7.71 15.08
CA ARG A 180 -9.98 8.57 15.77
C ARG A 180 -11.20 8.91 14.93
N ALA A 181 -11.03 9.04 13.63
CA ALA A 181 -12.12 9.34 12.70
C ALA A 181 -12.96 8.09 12.37
N VAL A 182 -12.32 6.92 12.35
CA VAL A 182 -12.89 5.62 11.98
C VAL A 182 -12.50 4.57 13.04
N PRO A 183 -13.06 4.64 14.26
CA PRO A 183 -12.65 3.77 15.37
C PRO A 183 -12.83 2.27 15.11
N GLN A 184 -13.77 1.88 14.25
CA GLN A 184 -13.99 0.48 13.86
C GLN A 184 -12.81 -0.12 13.07
N ALA A 185 -12.01 0.72 12.41
CA ALA A 185 -10.82 0.27 11.68
C ALA A 185 -9.56 0.22 12.55
N ALA A 186 -9.69 0.40 13.87
CA ALA A 186 -8.58 0.48 14.80
C ALA A 186 -8.41 -0.80 15.63
N LEU A 187 -7.19 -1.01 16.12
CA LEU A 187 -6.96 -1.92 17.23
C LEU A 187 -7.61 -1.35 18.49
N THR A 188 -8.40 -2.18 19.19
CA THR A 188 -9.21 -1.78 20.34
C THR A 188 -8.95 -2.67 21.54
N ARG A 189 -9.34 -2.15 22.72
CA ARG A 189 -9.35 -2.88 23.98
C ARG A 189 -10.69 -3.61 24.14
N GLU A 190 -10.81 -4.47 25.17
CA GLU A 190 -12.04 -5.19 25.48
C GLU A 190 -13.26 -4.28 25.74
N ASP A 191 -13.02 -3.06 26.24
CA ASP A 191 -14.07 -2.05 26.46
C ASP A 191 -14.48 -1.30 25.19
N GLY A 192 -13.90 -1.65 24.02
CA GLY A 192 -14.14 -1.03 22.73
C GLY A 192 -13.44 0.32 22.53
N GLN A 193 -12.63 0.78 23.49
CA GLN A 193 -11.82 1.98 23.31
C GLN A 193 -10.58 1.69 22.47
N LEU A 194 -10.04 2.73 21.81
CA LEU A 194 -8.80 2.62 21.04
C LEU A 194 -7.66 2.10 21.94
N TRP A 195 -6.89 1.17 21.40
CA TRP A 195 -5.62 0.80 22.01
C TRP A 195 -4.54 1.81 21.60
N TYR A 196 -3.63 2.13 22.51
CA TYR A 196 -2.52 3.06 22.30
C TYR A 196 -1.20 2.39 22.66
N ASP A 197 -0.17 2.61 21.84
CA ASP A 197 1.20 2.21 22.15
C ASP A 197 1.83 3.07 23.25
N GLU A 198 3.06 2.75 23.67
CA GLU A 198 3.79 3.49 24.68
C GLU A 198 4.04 4.96 24.29
N GLY A 199 4.08 5.26 22.98
CA GLY A 199 4.19 6.61 22.45
C GLY A 199 2.86 7.37 22.37
N GLY A 200 1.76 6.76 22.84
CA GLY A 200 0.41 7.36 22.83
C GLY A 200 -0.22 7.43 21.45
N GLN A 201 0.23 6.59 20.50
CA GLN A 201 -0.34 6.50 19.15
C GLN A 201 -1.30 5.31 19.05
N SER A 202 -2.42 5.48 18.38
CA SER A 202 -3.34 4.40 18.05
C SER A 202 -3.02 3.79 16.69
N TRP A 203 -3.44 2.53 16.49
CA TRP A 203 -3.07 1.72 15.37
C TRP A 203 -4.29 1.21 14.62
N LEU A 204 -4.17 1.19 13.29
CA LEU A 204 -5.13 0.54 12.41
C LEU A 204 -5.08 -0.98 12.61
N ASP A 205 -6.22 -1.63 12.48
CA ASP A 205 -6.31 -3.10 12.44
C ASP A 205 -6.05 -3.57 11.00
N PRO A 206 -4.96 -4.31 10.73
CA PRO A 206 -4.67 -4.83 9.39
C PRO A 206 -5.72 -5.80 8.84
N THR A 207 -6.56 -6.39 9.71
CA THR A 207 -7.65 -7.29 9.30
C THR A 207 -8.87 -6.54 8.78
N HIS A 208 -8.97 -5.22 9.07
CA HIS A 208 -10.16 -4.47 8.73
C HIS A 208 -10.17 -4.01 7.28
N THR A 209 -11.31 -4.22 6.60
CA THR A 209 -11.43 -3.90 5.17
C THR A 209 -11.16 -2.43 4.84
N GLU A 210 -11.60 -1.48 5.69
CA GLU A 210 -11.35 -0.05 5.47
C GLU A 210 -9.86 0.29 5.60
N THR A 211 -9.11 -0.37 6.50
CA THR A 211 -7.65 -0.23 6.59
C THR A 211 -6.98 -0.63 5.28
N LEU A 212 -7.35 -1.81 4.76
CA LEU A 212 -6.81 -2.30 3.49
C LEU A 212 -7.15 -1.35 2.33
N GLN A 213 -8.40 -0.93 2.22
CA GLN A 213 -8.85 -0.03 1.15
C GLN A 213 -8.12 1.32 1.20
N TYR A 214 -7.98 1.91 2.39
CA TYR A 214 -7.31 3.19 2.58
C TYR A 214 -5.82 3.16 2.20
N ILE A 215 -5.07 2.19 2.75
CA ILE A 215 -3.63 2.06 2.45
C ILE A 215 -3.41 1.68 0.99
N THR A 216 -4.22 0.76 0.44
CA THR A 216 -4.13 0.37 -0.98
C THR A 216 -4.39 1.56 -1.90
N ALA A 217 -5.38 2.40 -1.60
CA ALA A 217 -5.67 3.58 -2.41
C ALA A 217 -4.50 4.59 -2.42
N LEU A 218 -3.86 4.83 -1.25
CA LEU A 218 -2.68 5.69 -1.16
C LEU A 218 -1.48 5.12 -1.92
N VAL A 219 -1.20 3.82 -1.76
CA VAL A 219 -0.10 3.14 -2.46
C VAL A 219 -0.30 3.21 -3.98
N LYS A 220 -1.51 2.92 -4.45
CA LYS A 220 -1.88 3.02 -5.87
C LYS A 220 -1.70 4.44 -6.39
N GLU A 221 -2.25 5.45 -5.70
CA GLU A 221 -2.11 6.85 -6.10
C GLU A 221 -0.64 7.26 -6.21
N CYS A 222 0.21 6.88 -5.26
CA CYS A 222 1.63 7.18 -5.31
C CYS A 222 2.32 6.55 -6.52
N GLY A 223 2.00 5.29 -6.85
CA GLY A 223 2.49 4.65 -8.07
C GLY A 223 2.05 5.39 -9.34
N GLU A 224 0.78 5.77 -9.41
CA GLU A 224 0.21 6.54 -10.54
C GLU A 224 0.77 7.95 -10.65
N LEU A 225 1.16 8.60 -9.54
CA LEU A 225 1.86 9.89 -9.54
C LEU A 225 3.29 9.80 -10.08
N GLY A 226 3.88 8.59 -10.11
CA GLY A 226 5.20 8.34 -10.69
C GLY A 226 6.33 8.16 -9.69
N PHE A 227 6.04 7.81 -8.43
CA PHE A 227 7.09 7.31 -7.53
C PHE A 227 7.70 6.03 -8.09
N ASN A 228 9.04 5.91 -8.02
CA ASN A 228 9.74 4.71 -8.45
C ASN A 228 9.63 3.58 -7.43
N GLU A 229 9.40 3.92 -6.17
CA GLU A 229 9.33 2.97 -5.07
C GLU A 229 8.38 3.47 -3.98
N ILE A 230 7.64 2.56 -3.37
CA ILE A 230 6.82 2.81 -2.18
C ILE A 230 7.46 2.10 -1.00
N LEU A 231 7.84 2.88 0.01
CA LEU A 231 8.42 2.40 1.26
C LEU A 231 7.35 2.40 2.36
N LEU A 232 7.00 1.21 2.81
CA LEU A 232 6.06 1.00 3.91
C LEU A 232 6.80 1.06 5.25
N ASP A 233 6.39 1.94 6.15
CA ASP A 233 6.86 1.99 7.54
C ASP A 233 5.73 1.60 8.50
N ASP A 234 6.09 1.12 9.71
CA ASP A 234 5.13 0.56 10.67
C ASP A 234 4.16 -0.46 10.02
N PHE A 235 4.70 -1.29 9.09
CA PHE A 235 3.98 -2.40 8.45
C PHE A 235 4.15 -3.68 9.27
N HIS A 236 3.68 -3.65 10.50
CA HIS A 236 3.72 -4.75 11.48
C HIS A 236 2.62 -4.57 12.52
N TYR A 237 2.36 -5.58 13.33
CA TYR A 237 1.53 -5.42 14.52
C TYR A 237 2.32 -4.69 15.62
N PRO A 238 1.65 -3.94 16.51
CA PRO A 238 2.33 -3.26 17.60
C PRO A 238 3.21 -4.21 18.41
N THR A 239 4.36 -3.71 18.85
CA THR A 239 5.30 -4.40 19.75
C THR A 239 5.11 -3.94 21.20
N GLY A 240 5.78 -4.60 22.17
CA GLY A 240 5.66 -4.29 23.58
C GLY A 240 4.44 -4.96 24.24
N ASP A 241 3.81 -4.30 25.20
CA ASP A 241 2.63 -4.84 25.89
C ASP A 241 1.35 -4.69 25.06
N THR A 242 1.08 -5.72 24.29
CA THR A 242 -0.13 -5.82 23.46
C THR A 242 -1.24 -6.65 24.11
N SER A 243 -1.11 -7.05 25.38
CA SER A 243 -2.06 -7.93 26.08
C SER A 243 -3.47 -7.34 26.21
N ALA A 244 -3.58 -6.01 26.15
CA ALA A 244 -4.85 -5.31 26.19
C ALA A 244 -5.56 -5.17 24.83
N ILE A 245 -4.97 -5.64 23.74
CA ILE A 245 -5.61 -5.63 22.41
C ILE A 245 -6.64 -6.77 22.36
N ALA A 246 -7.90 -6.42 22.12
CA ALA A 246 -9.01 -7.36 22.09
C ALA A 246 -9.32 -7.89 20.70
N ASN A 247 -8.96 -7.12 19.65
CA ASN A 247 -9.10 -7.50 18.25
C ASN A 247 -7.73 -7.69 17.59
N GLY A 248 -7.74 -8.13 16.35
CA GLY A 248 -6.54 -8.40 15.58
C GLY A 248 -6.44 -9.86 15.18
N ALA A 249 -5.39 -10.22 14.44
CA ALA A 249 -5.26 -11.54 13.86
C ALA A 249 -4.66 -12.57 14.83
N ALA A 250 -5.15 -13.81 14.76
CA ALA A 250 -4.48 -14.95 15.36
C ALA A 250 -3.22 -15.34 14.56
N ASP A 251 -3.27 -15.23 13.23
CA ASP A 251 -2.13 -15.43 12.33
C ASP A 251 -1.73 -14.06 11.72
N LYS A 252 -0.83 -13.36 12.41
CA LYS A 252 -0.33 -12.05 12.00
C LYS A 252 0.46 -12.12 10.69
N ALA A 253 1.26 -13.18 10.52
CA ALA A 253 2.10 -13.34 9.34
C ALA A 253 1.25 -13.49 8.07
N GLN A 254 0.22 -14.34 8.11
CA GLN A 254 -0.67 -14.52 6.96
C GLN A 254 -1.41 -13.23 6.60
N VAL A 255 -1.94 -12.50 7.60
CA VAL A 255 -2.62 -11.22 7.35
C VAL A 255 -1.72 -10.21 6.69
N LEU A 256 -0.47 -10.06 7.14
CA LEU A 256 0.49 -9.12 6.57
C LEU A 256 0.95 -9.57 5.17
N THR A 257 1.09 -10.88 4.95
CA THR A 257 1.37 -11.43 3.61
C THR A 257 0.27 -11.09 2.63
N ASP A 258 -0.98 -11.42 2.94
CA ASP A 258 -2.13 -11.11 2.09
C ASP A 258 -2.30 -9.61 1.85
N PHE A 259 -1.95 -8.79 2.85
CA PHE A 259 -1.99 -7.34 2.73
C PHE A 259 -0.93 -6.83 1.76
N ALA A 260 0.33 -7.30 1.90
CA ALA A 260 1.45 -6.92 1.03
C ALA A 260 1.20 -7.33 -0.43
N GLU A 261 0.66 -8.54 -0.67
CA GLU A 261 0.30 -9.02 -2.01
C GLU A 261 -0.75 -8.12 -2.67
N LYS A 262 -1.77 -7.68 -1.92
CA LYS A 262 -2.79 -6.76 -2.43
C LYS A 262 -2.23 -5.37 -2.73
N LEU A 263 -1.28 -4.87 -1.92
CA LEU A 263 -0.59 -3.62 -2.21
C LEU A 263 0.25 -3.73 -3.48
N ARG A 264 1.00 -4.83 -3.65
CA ARG A 264 1.78 -5.07 -4.87
C ARG A 264 0.90 -5.14 -6.10
N ALA A 265 -0.21 -5.87 -6.05
CA ALA A 265 -1.16 -5.98 -7.15
C ALA A 265 -1.82 -4.64 -7.55
N ALA A 266 -1.84 -3.66 -6.65
CA ALA A 266 -2.38 -2.32 -6.92
C ALA A 266 -1.36 -1.36 -7.52
N LEU A 267 -0.06 -1.69 -7.48
CA LEU A 267 1.01 -0.83 -8.02
C LEU A 267 1.13 -0.99 -9.54
N PRO A 268 1.48 0.09 -10.26
CA PRO A 268 1.91 0.02 -11.64
C PRO A 268 3.14 -0.88 -11.81
N GLU A 269 3.23 -1.54 -12.95
CA GLU A 269 4.39 -2.33 -13.32
C GLU A 269 5.69 -1.49 -13.23
N GLY A 270 6.73 -2.07 -12.63
CA GLY A 270 8.02 -1.41 -12.45
C GLY A 270 8.13 -0.52 -11.21
N THR A 271 7.06 -0.29 -10.45
CA THR A 271 7.12 0.40 -9.17
C THR A 271 7.52 -0.58 -8.06
N ALA A 272 8.63 -0.33 -7.39
CA ALA A 272 9.10 -1.18 -6.29
C ALA A 272 8.25 -1.00 -5.03
N LEU A 273 8.04 -2.09 -4.28
CA LEU A 273 7.40 -2.10 -2.97
C LEU A 273 8.41 -2.55 -1.92
N SER A 274 8.68 -1.71 -0.94
CA SER A 274 9.71 -1.93 0.06
C SER A 274 9.17 -1.73 1.48
N VAL A 275 9.89 -2.24 2.48
CA VAL A 275 9.45 -2.17 3.88
C VAL A 275 10.58 -1.73 4.81
N VAL A 276 10.24 -0.96 5.87
CA VAL A 276 11.14 -0.71 7.00
C VAL A 276 11.04 -1.88 7.97
N VAL A 277 12.15 -2.51 8.29
CA VAL A 277 12.22 -3.62 9.25
C VAL A 277 12.12 -3.07 10.67
N ARG A 278 10.92 -3.02 11.23
CA ARG A 278 10.66 -2.55 12.60
C ARG A 278 10.55 -3.70 13.60
N ASP A 279 10.15 -4.85 13.11
CA ASP A 279 9.81 -6.03 13.89
C ASP A 279 10.08 -7.30 13.07
N THR A 280 10.44 -8.39 13.72
CA THR A 280 10.65 -9.71 13.10
C THR A 280 9.75 -10.81 13.69
N ASP A 281 8.88 -10.45 14.64
CA ASP A 281 7.93 -11.37 15.26
C ASP A 281 6.68 -11.57 14.39
N SER A 282 6.28 -10.50 13.69
CA SER A 282 5.12 -10.55 12.78
C SER A 282 5.47 -11.18 11.42
N LEU A 283 6.61 -10.81 10.86
CA LEU A 283 7.19 -11.37 9.62
C LEU A 283 8.69 -11.56 9.83
N SER A 284 9.21 -12.75 9.52
CA SER A 284 10.65 -13.00 9.49
C SER A 284 11.33 -12.23 8.35
N ILE A 285 12.65 -12.01 8.44
CA ILE A 285 13.44 -11.38 7.38
C ILE A 285 13.29 -12.10 6.04
N ALA A 286 13.26 -13.45 6.05
CA ALA A 286 13.07 -14.23 4.84
C ALA A 286 11.69 -13.97 4.20
N GLN A 287 10.61 -13.95 4.98
CA GLN A 287 9.28 -13.61 4.48
C GLN A 287 9.20 -12.19 3.95
N MET A 288 9.79 -11.21 4.67
CA MET A 288 9.86 -9.84 4.17
C MET A 288 10.65 -9.75 2.85
N ALA A 289 11.76 -10.48 2.73
CA ALA A 289 12.54 -10.50 1.50
C ALA A 289 11.78 -11.11 0.31
N GLU A 290 10.88 -12.06 0.54
CA GLU A 290 10.00 -12.63 -0.49
C GLU A 290 8.87 -11.68 -0.90
N LEU A 291 8.37 -10.86 0.03
CA LEU A 291 7.25 -9.95 -0.21
C LEU A 291 7.68 -8.59 -0.78
N PHE A 292 8.88 -8.12 -0.44
CA PHE A 292 9.32 -6.75 -0.71
C PHE A 292 10.60 -6.70 -1.54
N ASP A 293 10.74 -5.66 -2.36
CA ASP A 293 11.89 -5.47 -3.24
C ASP A 293 13.13 -5.00 -2.48
N ARG A 294 12.95 -4.24 -1.38
CA ARG A 294 14.03 -3.82 -0.45
C ARG A 294 13.56 -3.88 1.00
N LEU A 295 14.54 -4.12 1.87
CA LEU A 295 14.41 -4.06 3.32
C LEU A 295 15.21 -2.87 3.84
N TYR A 296 14.53 -1.87 4.42
CA TYR A 296 15.18 -0.73 5.05
C TYR A 296 15.43 -1.06 6.52
N VAL A 297 16.69 -0.97 6.93
CA VAL A 297 17.12 -1.44 8.26
C VAL A 297 17.50 -0.24 9.13
N PRO A 298 16.72 0.05 10.18
CA PRO A 298 17.02 1.11 11.13
C PRO A 298 18.35 0.91 11.84
N VAL A 299 18.94 2.01 12.33
CA VAL A 299 20.28 2.01 12.97
C VAL A 299 20.34 1.17 14.26
N ASP A 300 19.22 0.98 14.94
CA ASP A 300 19.09 0.20 16.16
C ASP A 300 18.90 -1.31 15.93
N MET A 301 18.78 -1.74 14.67
CA MET A 301 18.73 -3.14 14.30
C MET A 301 20.11 -3.69 13.89
N ASP A 302 20.34 -4.98 14.15
CA ASP A 302 21.56 -5.67 13.73
C ASP A 302 21.55 -5.93 12.21
N LEU A 303 22.18 -5.01 11.47
CA LEU A 303 22.31 -5.09 10.02
C LEU A 303 22.97 -6.40 9.54
N ALA A 304 23.95 -6.91 10.29
CA ALA A 304 24.65 -8.14 9.92
C ALA A 304 23.72 -9.36 10.07
N ALA A 305 22.91 -9.39 11.14
CA ALA A 305 21.90 -10.42 11.31
C ALA A 305 20.83 -10.37 10.23
N VAL A 306 20.36 -9.18 9.83
CA VAL A 306 19.40 -9.04 8.71
C VAL A 306 20.00 -9.56 7.41
N LYS A 307 21.23 -9.15 7.05
CA LYS A 307 21.91 -9.64 5.83
C LYS A 307 22.11 -11.16 5.85
N ALA A 308 22.43 -11.74 7.00
CA ALA A 308 22.64 -13.18 7.16
C ALA A 308 21.34 -14.00 7.06
N ALA A 309 20.20 -13.41 7.35
CA ALA A 309 18.88 -14.05 7.31
C ALA A 309 18.19 -13.96 5.94
N LEU A 310 18.80 -13.30 4.95
CA LEU A 310 18.26 -13.23 3.59
C LEU A 310 18.29 -14.61 2.92
N PRO A 311 17.27 -14.96 2.12
CA PRO A 311 17.27 -16.17 1.32
C PRO A 311 18.44 -16.22 0.33
N GLN A 312 18.83 -17.43 -0.07
CA GLN A 312 19.90 -17.60 -1.06
C GLN A 312 19.53 -16.96 -2.40
N GLY A 313 20.47 -16.24 -3.01
CA GLY A 313 20.27 -15.54 -4.29
C GLY A 313 19.84 -14.08 -4.15
N TYR A 314 19.54 -13.63 -2.95
CA TYR A 314 19.25 -12.21 -2.71
C TYR A 314 20.55 -11.40 -2.59
N ASP A 315 20.66 -10.32 -3.37
CA ASP A 315 21.81 -9.43 -3.31
C ASP A 315 21.64 -8.40 -2.17
N PRO A 316 22.42 -8.51 -1.08
CA PRO A 316 22.29 -7.59 0.05
C PRO A 316 22.73 -6.15 -0.28
N GLU A 317 23.56 -5.94 -1.31
CA GLU A 317 24.08 -4.60 -1.63
C GLU A 317 23.01 -3.72 -2.33
N THR A 318 22.03 -4.33 -2.98
CA THR A 318 20.94 -3.62 -3.64
C THR A 318 19.62 -3.71 -2.87
N ARG A 319 19.39 -4.82 -2.15
CA ARG A 319 18.09 -5.10 -1.51
C ARG A 319 18.03 -4.76 -0.01
N VAL A 320 19.17 -4.56 0.64
CA VAL A 320 19.22 -4.10 2.04
C VAL A 320 19.70 -2.66 2.09
N VAL A 321 18.87 -1.78 2.63
CA VAL A 321 19.10 -0.34 2.71
C VAL A 321 19.28 0.06 4.18
N PRO A 322 20.51 0.13 4.71
CA PRO A 322 20.72 0.64 6.05
C PRO A 322 20.32 2.12 6.15
N MET A 323 19.59 2.43 7.21
CA MET A 323 19.25 3.80 7.58
C MET A 323 20.39 4.36 8.43
N VAL A 324 21.09 5.37 7.92
CA VAL A 324 22.35 5.85 8.50
C VAL A 324 22.39 7.36 8.61
N SER A 325 23.27 7.90 9.46
CA SER A 325 23.52 9.35 9.54
C SER A 325 24.55 9.84 8.52
N GLU A 326 25.42 8.94 8.04
CA GLU A 326 26.47 9.25 7.07
C GLU A 326 26.55 8.15 6.00
N ALA A 327 26.81 8.54 4.75
CA ALA A 327 26.89 7.62 3.63
C ALA A 327 28.03 6.61 3.80
N PRO A 328 27.78 5.29 3.66
CA PRO A 328 28.81 4.27 3.65
C PRO A 328 29.63 4.33 2.35
N ALA A 329 30.76 3.60 2.33
CA ALA A 329 31.65 3.57 1.17
C ALA A 329 31.04 2.83 -0.06
N SER A 330 30.11 1.92 0.15
CA SER A 330 29.48 1.12 -0.91
C SER A 330 28.09 0.63 -0.48
N GLY A 331 27.34 0.12 -1.47
CA GLY A 331 26.01 -0.46 -1.28
C GLY A 331 24.90 0.58 -1.18
N SER A 332 23.68 0.08 -1.01
CA SER A 332 22.51 0.92 -0.78
C SER A 332 22.53 1.54 0.61
N TYR A 333 21.98 2.76 0.73
CA TYR A 333 21.77 3.42 2.02
C TYR A 333 20.65 4.47 1.95
N MET A 334 20.09 4.81 3.10
CA MET A 334 19.24 5.98 3.28
C MET A 334 19.78 6.84 4.41
N ILE A 335 20.17 8.08 4.09
CA ILE A 335 20.54 9.06 5.12
C ILE A 335 19.27 9.52 5.84
N VAL A 336 19.29 9.42 7.17
CA VAL A 336 18.27 9.95 8.07
C VAL A 336 18.90 11.04 8.93
N GLN A 337 18.25 12.23 9.00
CA GLN A 337 18.71 13.40 9.73
C GLN A 337 17.99 13.51 11.07
#